data_dec6a4baf305f7d601c682e8f295c844
#
_entry.id   dec6a4baf305f7d601c682e8f295c844
#
_cell.length_a   1.000
_cell.length_b   1.000
_cell.length_c   1.000
_cell.angle_alpha   90.00
_cell.angle_beta   90.00
_cell.angle_gamma   90.00
#
_symmetry.space_group_name_H-M   'P 1'
#
loop_
_entity.id
_entity.type
_entity.pdbx_description
1 polymer ?
#
loop_
_entity_poly.entity_id
_entity_poly.type
_entity_poly.pdbx_seq_one_letter_code
_entity_poly.pdbx_strand_id
1 'polypeptide(L)'
;MWTTDDEVRFFNDAIRLNSIENLMVAVRNRYYAFQPKEFNETVVTPQARNGVIGNATEKWCKDFFFDIARQNNLYAVNGVICRSIGLTPQTPADLAFCTTNNKEQSAENIKLIFEIKMGIVNNYLYTEQEEFSFCGDYTTHKGNPSLLRSDSMLKAIGKSVNLRVDSLAGKKIPIIILGNSPITRGYKDKVDCLCQSGVIQKFVSLYPNPTIREHIKQSPKNGFETFENERKVAEYIAHILGSEMNYFSAMMHNNQLGKLIDIASREDNDELKGQKFIELLKQI
;
A
#
# COMPACT_ATOMS: atom_id res chain seq x y z
N MET A 1 6.54 13.71 0.12
CA MET A 1 5.32 13.28 0.86
C MET A 1 4.11 13.81 0.13
N TRP A 2 2.98 13.11 0.16
CA TRP A 2 1.72 13.56 -0.45
C TRP A 2 1.19 14.82 0.26
N THR A 3 0.68 15.79 -0.50
CA THR A 3 0.22 17.09 -0.01
C THR A 3 -1.12 17.50 -0.64
N THR A 4 -1.74 18.55 -0.12
CA THR A 4 -2.90 19.19 -0.76
C THR A 4 -2.58 19.74 -2.15
N ASP A 5 -1.35 20.21 -2.38
CA ASP A 5 -0.92 20.73 -3.69
C ASP A 5 -0.82 19.59 -4.73
N ASP A 6 -0.46 18.37 -4.33
CA ASP A 6 -0.48 17.18 -5.19
C ASP A 6 -1.91 16.86 -5.63
N GLU A 7 -2.89 17.00 -4.72
CA GLU A 7 -4.32 16.80 -5.05
C GLU A 7 -4.85 17.86 -6.01
N VAL A 8 -4.52 19.13 -5.80
CA VAL A 8 -4.90 20.22 -6.72
C VAL A 8 -4.23 20.02 -8.08
N ARG A 9 -2.95 19.66 -8.10
CA ARG A 9 -2.22 19.34 -9.34
C ARG A 9 -2.88 18.17 -10.08
N PHE A 10 -3.25 17.12 -9.36
CA PHE A 10 -3.99 15.99 -9.94
C PHE A 10 -5.24 16.46 -10.67
N PHE A 11 -6.09 17.29 -10.05
CA PHE A 11 -7.31 17.79 -10.68
C PHE A 11 -7.02 18.67 -11.89
N ASN A 12 -6.05 19.58 -11.80
CA ASN A 12 -5.63 20.44 -12.90
C ASN A 12 -5.12 19.65 -14.12
N ASP A 13 -4.41 18.55 -13.88
CA ASP A 13 -3.93 17.68 -14.96
C ASP A 13 -5.04 16.80 -15.51
N ALA A 14 -5.88 16.24 -14.63
CA ALA A 14 -6.95 15.33 -15.02
C ALA A 14 -8.04 16.01 -15.86
N ILE A 15 -8.39 17.27 -15.57
CA ILE A 15 -9.44 18.00 -16.31
C ILE A 15 -9.05 18.32 -17.75
N ARG A 16 -7.75 18.35 -18.06
CA ARG A 16 -7.27 18.53 -19.43
C ARG A 16 -7.62 17.36 -20.37
N LEU A 17 -7.84 16.18 -19.78
CA LEU A 17 -8.07 14.92 -20.50
C LEU A 17 -9.46 14.31 -20.23
N ASN A 18 -10.20 14.87 -19.28
CA ASN A 18 -11.50 14.36 -18.85
C ASN A 18 -12.48 15.51 -18.65
N SER A 19 -13.76 15.25 -18.85
CA SER A 19 -14.79 16.21 -18.45
C SER A 19 -14.94 16.27 -16.92
N ILE A 20 -15.43 17.40 -16.42
CA ILE A 20 -15.63 17.61 -14.98
C ILE A 20 -16.61 16.57 -14.38
N GLU A 21 -17.63 16.17 -15.13
CA GLU A 21 -18.62 15.17 -14.74
C GLU A 21 -18.01 13.78 -14.56
N ASN A 22 -16.89 13.49 -15.23
CA ASN A 22 -16.14 12.24 -15.08
C ASN A 22 -15.16 12.25 -13.88
N LEU A 23 -14.88 13.43 -13.34
CA LEU A 23 -13.91 13.61 -12.23
C LEU A 23 -14.59 13.93 -10.90
N MET A 24 -15.71 14.66 -10.92
CA MET A 24 -16.33 15.18 -9.72
C MET A 24 -17.83 14.83 -9.64
N VAL A 25 -18.37 14.91 -8.46
CA VAL A 25 -19.81 14.68 -8.23
C VAL A 25 -20.56 16.03 -8.30
N ALA A 26 -21.66 16.05 -9.04
CA ALA A 26 -22.54 17.22 -9.08
C ALA A 26 -23.48 17.20 -7.86
N VAL A 27 -23.50 18.31 -7.11
CA VAL A 27 -24.39 18.55 -5.98
C VAL A 27 -24.88 19.99 -6.07
N ARG A 28 -26.20 20.21 -6.18
CA ARG A 28 -26.82 21.54 -6.27
C ARG A 28 -26.17 22.47 -7.32
N ASN A 29 -25.99 21.95 -8.53
CA ASN A 29 -25.35 22.66 -9.65
C ASN A 29 -23.87 23.07 -9.39
N ARG A 30 -23.19 22.40 -8.46
CA ARG A 30 -21.76 22.59 -8.20
C ARG A 30 -21.05 21.25 -8.26
N TYR A 31 -19.77 21.26 -8.62
CA TYR A 31 -18.95 20.07 -8.74
C TYR A 31 -18.02 19.93 -7.53
N TYR A 32 -18.11 18.81 -6.81
CA TYR A 32 -17.27 18.50 -5.64
C TYR A 32 -16.45 17.24 -5.88
N ALA A 33 -15.25 17.17 -5.32
CA ALA A 33 -14.47 15.94 -5.33
C ALA A 33 -15.22 14.79 -4.64
N PHE A 34 -15.92 15.06 -3.55
CA PHE A 34 -16.82 14.15 -2.85
C PHE A 34 -18.08 14.89 -2.41
N GLN A 35 -19.16 14.14 -2.24
CA GLN A 35 -20.37 14.72 -1.67
C GLN A 35 -20.11 15.22 -0.23
N PRO A 36 -20.28 16.53 0.05
CA PRO A 36 -20.22 17.03 1.41
C PRO A 36 -21.30 16.38 2.30
N LYS A 37 -20.99 16.15 3.59
CA LYS A 37 -21.92 15.49 4.53
C LYS A 37 -23.19 16.27 4.81
N GLU A 38 -23.14 17.57 4.68
CA GLU A 38 -24.29 18.47 4.86
C GLU A 38 -25.41 18.29 3.81
N PHE A 39 -25.10 17.71 2.65
CA PHE A 39 -26.07 17.43 1.59
C PHE A 39 -26.57 15.99 1.66
N ASN A 40 -27.90 15.81 1.73
CA ASN A 40 -28.55 14.50 1.83
C ASN A 40 -29.05 13.93 0.48
N GLU A 41 -28.60 14.50 -0.62
CA GLU A 41 -28.97 14.06 -1.96
C GLU A 41 -28.32 12.72 -2.30
N THR A 42 -28.97 11.93 -3.16
CA THR A 42 -28.34 10.73 -3.74
C THR A 42 -27.52 11.17 -4.95
N VAL A 43 -26.20 11.02 -4.88
CA VAL A 43 -25.31 11.34 -5.98
C VAL A 43 -24.55 10.09 -6.43
N VAL A 44 -24.28 10.04 -7.73
CA VAL A 44 -23.49 8.96 -8.34
C VAL A 44 -22.03 9.42 -8.44
N THR A 45 -21.13 8.66 -7.85
CA THR A 45 -19.70 8.89 -8.02
C THR A 45 -19.26 8.41 -9.40
N PRO A 46 -18.54 9.22 -10.19
CA PRO A 46 -18.07 8.82 -11.51
C PRO A 46 -17.12 7.63 -11.41
N GLN A 47 -17.44 6.52 -12.09
CA GLN A 47 -16.61 5.30 -12.02
C GLN A 47 -15.25 5.46 -12.70
N ALA A 48 -15.19 6.19 -13.81
CA ALA A 48 -13.96 6.48 -14.56
C ALA A 48 -12.89 7.14 -13.69
N ARG A 49 -13.30 7.98 -12.75
CA ARG A 49 -12.43 8.69 -11.81
C ARG A 49 -11.48 7.77 -11.05
N ASN A 50 -11.92 6.59 -10.62
CA ASN A 50 -11.08 5.67 -9.85
C ASN A 50 -9.85 5.20 -10.66
N GLY A 51 -10.02 4.96 -11.96
CA GLY A 51 -8.89 4.62 -12.84
C GLY A 51 -7.92 5.78 -13.02
N VAL A 52 -8.44 7.00 -13.20
CA VAL A 52 -7.62 8.21 -13.36
C VAL A 52 -6.80 8.47 -12.10
N ILE A 53 -7.42 8.38 -10.91
CA ILE A 53 -6.73 8.53 -9.61
C ILE A 53 -5.68 7.43 -9.43
N GLY A 54 -6.01 6.16 -9.71
CA GLY A 54 -5.08 5.04 -9.58
C GLY A 54 -3.81 5.27 -10.41
N ASN A 55 -3.96 5.55 -11.70
CA ASN A 55 -2.83 5.80 -12.60
C ASN A 55 -1.96 6.98 -12.15
N ALA A 56 -2.60 8.08 -11.70
CA ALA A 56 -1.88 9.27 -11.23
C ALA A 56 -1.10 9.00 -9.94
N THR A 57 -1.69 8.30 -8.97
CA THR A 57 -1.03 7.98 -7.70
C THR A 57 0.07 6.94 -7.86
N GLU A 58 -0.07 5.96 -8.76
CA GLU A 58 1.00 5.01 -9.10
C GLU A 58 2.19 5.73 -9.76
N LYS A 59 1.93 6.68 -10.68
CA LYS A 59 2.99 7.51 -11.27
C LYS A 59 3.67 8.36 -10.21
N TRP A 60 2.90 9.05 -9.38
CA TRP A 60 3.43 9.84 -8.27
C TRP A 60 4.32 9.02 -7.34
N CYS A 61 3.88 7.81 -6.96
CA CYS A 61 4.68 6.91 -6.14
C CYS A 61 5.99 6.52 -6.83
N LYS A 62 5.97 6.22 -8.13
CA LYS A 62 7.21 5.93 -8.86
C LYS A 62 8.19 7.09 -8.80
N ASP A 63 7.71 8.31 -9.03
CA ASP A 63 8.54 9.52 -9.01
C ASP A 63 9.08 9.78 -7.58
N PHE A 64 8.23 9.66 -6.55
CA PHE A 64 8.61 9.79 -5.15
C PHE A 64 9.67 8.77 -4.71
N PHE A 65 9.54 7.52 -5.13
CA PHE A 65 10.47 6.46 -4.75
C PHE A 65 11.69 6.34 -5.65
N PHE A 66 11.81 7.15 -6.69
CA PHE A 66 12.91 7.07 -7.66
C PHE A 66 14.29 7.20 -7.00
N ASP A 67 14.51 8.25 -6.23
CA ASP A 67 15.79 8.49 -5.57
C ASP A 67 16.06 7.49 -4.44
N ILE A 68 15.02 7.09 -3.69
CA ILE A 68 15.14 6.07 -2.64
C ILE A 68 15.56 4.71 -3.24
N ALA A 69 15.01 4.33 -4.39
CA ALA A 69 15.41 3.11 -5.09
C ALA A 69 16.87 3.20 -5.55
N ARG A 70 17.27 4.32 -6.15
CA ARG A 70 18.66 4.54 -6.62
C ARG A 70 19.69 4.51 -5.50
N GLN A 71 19.39 5.08 -4.34
CA GLN A 71 20.24 5.02 -3.14
C GLN A 71 20.51 3.59 -2.68
N ASN A 72 19.61 2.66 -3.02
CA ASN A 72 19.73 1.22 -2.71
C ASN A 72 20.20 0.39 -3.92
N ASN A 73 20.73 1.02 -5.00
CA ASN A 73 21.14 0.37 -6.25
C ASN A 73 20.00 -0.41 -6.94
N LEU A 74 18.76 0.09 -6.86
CA LEU A 74 17.56 -0.50 -7.41
C LEU A 74 16.84 0.48 -8.35
N TYR A 75 15.87 -0.06 -9.08
CA TYR A 75 14.96 0.70 -9.94
C TYR A 75 13.54 0.63 -9.38
N ALA A 76 12.85 1.77 -9.34
CA ALA A 76 11.42 1.85 -9.06
C ALA A 76 10.63 1.58 -10.35
N VAL A 77 9.98 0.44 -10.46
CA VAL A 77 9.31 -0.04 -11.68
C VAL A 77 7.82 -0.22 -11.44
N ASN A 78 6.97 0.48 -12.21
CA ASN A 78 5.51 0.31 -12.17
C ASN A 78 5.05 -0.84 -13.05
N GLY A 79 3.98 -1.52 -12.64
CA GLY A 79 3.32 -2.56 -13.41
C GLY A 79 4.20 -3.79 -13.60
N VAL A 80 4.92 -4.22 -12.56
CA VAL A 80 5.85 -5.36 -12.63
C VAL A 80 5.09 -6.66 -12.79
N ILE A 81 5.52 -7.43 -13.80
CA ILE A 81 5.02 -8.75 -14.14
C ILE A 81 6.09 -9.79 -13.75
N CYS A 82 5.68 -10.82 -13.00
CA CYS A 82 6.51 -11.97 -12.67
C CYS A 82 5.60 -13.20 -12.47
N ARG A 83 5.43 -13.99 -13.52
CA ARG A 83 4.48 -15.12 -13.53
C ARG A 83 4.79 -16.18 -12.48
N SER A 84 6.08 -16.36 -12.14
CA SER A 84 6.53 -17.33 -11.15
C SER A 84 6.11 -17.01 -9.69
N ILE A 85 5.54 -15.83 -9.46
CA ILE A 85 4.99 -15.40 -8.16
C ILE A 85 3.57 -14.86 -8.29
N GLY A 86 2.84 -15.21 -9.36
CA GLY A 86 1.44 -14.83 -9.57
C GLY A 86 1.21 -13.38 -10.04
N LEU A 87 2.26 -12.61 -10.37
CA LEU A 87 2.12 -11.28 -10.97
C LEU A 87 1.95 -11.40 -12.48
N THR A 88 0.70 -11.24 -12.96
CA THR A 88 0.33 -11.36 -14.37
C THR A 88 0.10 -9.98 -15.00
N PRO A 89 -0.02 -9.88 -16.35
CA PRO A 89 -0.41 -8.63 -16.99
C PRO A 89 -1.74 -8.05 -16.51
N GLN A 90 -2.66 -8.90 -16.03
CA GLN A 90 -3.97 -8.50 -15.48
C GLN A 90 -3.89 -8.09 -14.00
N THR A 91 -2.88 -8.59 -13.28
CA THR A 91 -2.67 -8.33 -11.85
C THR A 91 -1.19 -8.05 -11.57
N PRO A 92 -0.57 -7.03 -12.21
CA PRO A 92 0.84 -6.70 -11.96
C PRO A 92 1.01 -6.12 -10.56
N ALA A 93 2.25 -6.02 -10.08
CA ALA A 93 2.55 -5.20 -8.92
C ALA A 93 2.40 -3.71 -9.30
N ASP A 94 1.75 -2.91 -8.47
CA ASP A 94 1.53 -1.50 -8.74
C ASP A 94 2.87 -0.76 -8.87
N LEU A 95 3.81 -1.06 -7.94
CA LEU A 95 5.21 -0.61 -7.96
C LEU A 95 6.09 -1.68 -7.32
N ALA A 96 7.30 -1.87 -7.83
CA ALA A 96 8.31 -2.70 -7.16
C ALA A 96 9.72 -2.10 -7.28
N PHE A 97 10.57 -2.43 -6.31
CA PHE A 97 12.01 -2.19 -6.40
C PHE A 97 12.68 -3.43 -6.99
N CYS A 98 13.35 -3.23 -8.11
CA CYS A 98 13.95 -4.30 -8.90
C CYS A 98 15.43 -4.02 -9.20
N THR A 99 16.20 -5.09 -9.44
CA THR A 99 17.61 -4.97 -9.87
C THR A 99 17.73 -4.55 -11.34
N THR A 100 16.65 -4.62 -12.11
CA THR A 100 16.58 -4.18 -13.52
C THR A 100 15.39 -3.26 -13.73
N ASN A 101 15.43 -2.40 -14.76
CA ASN A 101 14.34 -1.45 -15.07
C ASN A 101 13.30 -2.02 -16.05
N ASN A 102 13.20 -3.33 -16.21
CA ASN A 102 12.22 -3.97 -17.07
C ASN A 102 10.90 -4.18 -16.34
N LYS A 103 9.77 -4.20 -17.06
CA LYS A 103 8.47 -4.58 -16.48
C LYS A 103 8.36 -6.07 -16.20
N GLU A 104 8.87 -6.90 -17.10
CA GLU A 104 8.94 -8.34 -16.89
C GLU A 104 10.19 -8.67 -16.07
N GLN A 105 9.98 -9.32 -14.94
CA GLN A 105 11.03 -9.62 -13.96
C GLN A 105 11.04 -11.12 -13.63
N SER A 106 12.22 -11.64 -13.27
CA SER A 106 12.31 -12.86 -12.47
C SER A 106 12.16 -12.55 -10.97
N ALA A 107 11.75 -13.53 -10.19
CA ALA A 107 11.47 -13.32 -8.77
C ALA A 107 12.68 -12.82 -7.97
N GLU A 108 13.89 -13.29 -8.31
CA GLU A 108 15.16 -12.89 -7.68
C GLU A 108 15.52 -11.42 -7.93
N ASN A 109 14.99 -10.82 -8.99
CA ASN A 109 15.22 -9.42 -9.31
C ASN A 109 14.30 -8.47 -8.49
N ILE A 110 13.20 -8.97 -7.96
CA ILE A 110 12.24 -8.18 -7.17
C ILE A 110 12.68 -8.18 -5.71
N LYS A 111 13.02 -7.00 -5.18
CA LYS A 111 13.50 -6.84 -3.80
C LYS A 111 12.44 -6.32 -2.84
N LEU A 112 11.42 -5.63 -3.34
CA LEU A 112 10.33 -5.07 -2.54
C LEU A 112 9.14 -4.80 -3.46
N ILE A 113 7.93 -5.15 -3.00
CA ILE A 113 6.67 -4.86 -3.70
C ILE A 113 5.88 -3.83 -2.89
N PHE A 114 5.32 -2.84 -3.59
CA PHE A 114 4.36 -1.90 -3.05
C PHE A 114 3.00 -2.13 -3.72
N GLU A 115 1.99 -2.31 -2.90
CA GLU A 115 0.58 -2.28 -3.31
C GLU A 115 0.02 -0.90 -2.97
N ILE A 116 -0.34 -0.13 -3.99
CA ILE A 116 -0.71 1.27 -3.85
C ILE A 116 -2.23 1.40 -3.70
N LYS A 117 -2.66 2.01 -2.61
CA LYS A 117 -4.06 2.32 -2.29
C LYS A 117 -4.22 3.80 -1.93
N MET A 118 -3.52 4.66 -2.66
CA MET A 118 -3.65 6.10 -2.54
C MET A 118 -4.88 6.62 -3.28
N GLY A 119 -5.34 7.80 -2.90
CA GLY A 119 -6.50 8.44 -3.51
C GLY A 119 -6.51 9.94 -3.23
N ILE A 120 -7.54 10.63 -3.68
CA ILE A 120 -7.84 11.98 -3.24
C ILE A 120 -8.41 11.90 -1.82
N VAL A 121 -7.85 12.65 -0.90
CA VAL A 121 -8.19 12.59 0.54
C VAL A 121 -9.14 13.72 0.91
N ASN A 122 -8.85 14.93 0.45
CA ASN A 122 -9.62 16.11 0.79
C ASN A 122 -10.75 16.37 -0.21
N ASN A 123 -11.66 17.25 0.19
CA ASN A 123 -12.74 17.70 -0.68
C ASN A 123 -12.37 19.02 -1.37
N TYR A 124 -12.70 19.10 -2.64
CA TYR A 124 -12.46 20.26 -3.47
C TYR A 124 -13.75 20.66 -4.18
N LEU A 125 -13.97 21.95 -4.31
CA LEU A 125 -15.03 22.55 -5.12
C LEU A 125 -14.40 23.06 -6.42
N TYR A 126 -14.99 22.71 -7.56
CA TYR A 126 -14.67 23.35 -8.83
C TYR A 126 -15.47 24.65 -8.95
N THR A 127 -14.76 25.76 -9.09
CA THR A 127 -15.36 27.11 -9.06
C THR A 127 -15.75 27.58 -10.46
N GLU A 128 -16.50 28.66 -10.52
CA GLU A 128 -16.86 29.34 -11.78
C GLU A 128 -15.64 29.94 -12.52
N GLN A 129 -14.55 30.16 -11.80
CA GLN A 129 -13.25 30.57 -12.37
C GLN A 129 -12.43 29.41 -12.91
N GLU A 130 -13.00 28.20 -13.00
CA GLU A 130 -12.33 26.99 -13.46
C GLU A 130 -11.13 26.55 -12.56
N GLU A 131 -11.21 26.82 -11.25
CA GLU A 131 -10.20 26.48 -10.25
C GLU A 131 -10.72 25.45 -9.25
N PHE A 132 -9.81 24.64 -8.69
CA PHE A 132 -10.10 23.68 -7.63
C PHE A 132 -9.78 24.29 -6.27
N SER A 133 -10.81 24.62 -5.51
CA SER A 133 -10.68 25.19 -4.16
C SER A 133 -10.91 24.14 -3.08
N PHE A 134 -10.00 24.06 -2.11
CA PHE A 134 -10.19 23.22 -0.92
C PHE A 134 -11.46 23.64 -0.17
N CYS A 135 -12.36 22.69 0.10
CA CYS A 135 -13.61 22.95 0.82
C CYS A 135 -13.84 22.02 2.02
N GLY A 136 -12.86 21.18 2.37
CA GLY A 136 -12.91 20.37 3.55
C GLY A 136 -12.03 19.13 3.47
N ASP A 137 -11.77 18.51 4.61
CA ASP A 137 -11.01 17.27 4.70
C ASP A 137 -11.91 16.02 4.60
N TYR A 138 -11.30 14.83 4.69
CA TYR A 138 -12.03 13.56 4.58
C TYR A 138 -13.10 13.33 5.67
N THR A 139 -13.17 14.15 6.71
CA THR A 139 -14.23 14.06 7.72
C THR A 139 -15.46 14.85 7.36
N THR A 140 -15.37 15.79 6.42
CA THR A 140 -16.45 16.68 6.00
C THR A 140 -17.27 16.13 4.83
N HIS A 141 -16.81 15.05 4.18
CA HIS A 141 -17.48 14.43 3.04
C HIS A 141 -17.82 12.95 3.27
N LYS A 142 -18.69 12.40 2.42
CA LYS A 142 -19.19 11.01 2.54
C LYS A 142 -18.24 9.94 1.98
N GLY A 143 -17.20 10.32 1.23
CA GLY A 143 -16.22 9.38 0.68
C GLY A 143 -15.25 8.87 1.75
N ASN A 144 -14.85 7.62 1.62
CA ASN A 144 -13.77 7.03 2.42
C ASN A 144 -12.54 6.86 1.52
N PRO A 145 -11.54 7.75 1.58
CA PRO A 145 -10.38 7.68 0.70
C PRO A 145 -9.36 6.64 1.17
N SER A 146 -8.59 6.11 0.22
CA SER A 146 -7.37 5.33 0.48
C SER A 146 -7.58 4.18 1.47
N LEU A 147 -6.82 4.11 2.56
CA LEU A 147 -6.87 3.06 3.59
C LEU A 147 -8.08 3.16 4.53
N LEU A 148 -8.86 4.24 4.49
CA LEU A 148 -10.14 4.33 5.18
C LEU A 148 -11.23 3.47 4.50
N ARG A 149 -11.01 3.09 3.26
CA ARG A 149 -11.96 2.31 2.47
C ARG A 149 -11.73 0.81 2.66
N SER A 150 -12.70 0.12 3.27
CA SER A 150 -12.60 -1.30 3.62
C SER A 150 -12.35 -2.22 2.41
N ASP A 151 -12.98 -1.96 1.26
CA ASP A 151 -12.75 -2.76 0.05
C ASP A 151 -11.34 -2.57 -0.52
N SER A 152 -10.76 -1.38 -0.43
CA SER A 152 -9.36 -1.13 -0.80
C SER A 152 -8.40 -1.92 0.08
N MET A 153 -8.65 -1.93 1.40
CA MET A 153 -7.89 -2.72 2.36
C MET A 153 -7.99 -4.23 2.07
N LEU A 154 -9.21 -4.74 1.85
CA LEU A 154 -9.42 -6.16 1.55
C LEU A 154 -8.76 -6.58 0.24
N LYS A 155 -8.82 -5.76 -0.80
CA LYS A 155 -8.14 -6.03 -2.08
C LYS A 155 -6.63 -6.07 -1.92
N ALA A 156 -6.04 -5.12 -1.17
CA ALA A 156 -4.60 -5.09 -0.90
C ALA A 156 -4.15 -6.33 -0.11
N ILE A 157 -4.88 -6.68 0.95
CA ILE A 157 -4.61 -7.88 1.74
C ILE A 157 -4.74 -9.14 0.88
N GLY A 158 -5.82 -9.29 0.11
CA GLY A 158 -6.06 -10.44 -0.76
C GLY A 158 -4.94 -10.63 -1.79
N LYS A 159 -4.51 -9.56 -2.47
CA LYS A 159 -3.39 -9.60 -3.41
C LYS A 159 -2.08 -10.00 -2.73
N SER A 160 -1.82 -9.46 -1.53
CA SER A 160 -0.63 -9.83 -0.74
C SER A 160 -0.64 -11.30 -0.32
N VAL A 161 -1.79 -11.81 0.13
CA VAL A 161 -1.97 -13.24 0.47
C VAL A 161 -1.71 -14.12 -0.76
N ASN A 162 -2.28 -13.77 -1.93
CA ASN A 162 -2.05 -14.51 -3.16
C ASN A 162 -0.56 -14.61 -3.50
N LEU A 163 0.19 -13.50 -3.40
CA LEU A 163 1.64 -13.51 -3.61
C LEU A 163 2.38 -14.45 -2.63
N ARG A 164 1.92 -14.53 -1.36
CA ARG A 164 2.53 -15.41 -0.34
C ARG A 164 2.29 -16.88 -0.58
N VAL A 165 1.14 -17.25 -1.13
CA VAL A 165 0.76 -18.66 -1.31
C VAL A 165 1.10 -19.20 -2.69
N ASP A 166 1.41 -18.33 -3.66
CA ASP A 166 1.65 -18.74 -5.04
C ASP A 166 2.95 -19.54 -5.19
N SER A 167 4.03 -19.13 -4.52
CA SER A 167 5.32 -19.80 -4.60
C SER A 167 6.24 -19.56 -3.40
N LEU A 168 7.28 -20.38 -3.26
CA LEU A 168 8.34 -20.17 -2.26
C LEU A 168 9.10 -18.86 -2.47
N ALA A 169 9.27 -18.43 -3.72
CA ALA A 169 9.92 -17.16 -4.05
C ALA A 169 9.07 -15.97 -3.58
N GLY A 170 7.75 -16.02 -3.78
CA GLY A 170 6.82 -14.99 -3.31
C GLY A 170 6.81 -14.82 -1.79
N LYS A 171 7.13 -15.87 -1.05
CA LYS A 171 7.24 -15.82 0.44
C LYS A 171 8.39 -14.95 0.93
N LYS A 172 9.43 -14.74 0.14
CA LYS A 172 10.65 -14.01 0.54
C LYS A 172 10.64 -12.53 0.18
N ILE A 173 9.76 -12.10 -0.70
CA ILE A 173 9.73 -10.72 -1.18
C ILE A 173 8.90 -9.86 -0.21
N PRO A 174 9.47 -8.80 0.40
CA PRO A 174 8.71 -7.89 1.26
C PRO A 174 7.56 -7.22 0.50
N ILE A 175 6.42 -7.00 1.19
CA ILE A 175 5.26 -6.30 0.64
C ILE A 175 4.87 -5.17 1.59
N ILE A 176 4.75 -3.96 1.06
CA ILE A 176 4.28 -2.77 1.77
C ILE A 176 2.99 -2.27 1.11
N ILE A 177 1.97 -1.99 1.92
CA ILE A 177 0.75 -1.34 1.45
C ILE A 177 0.91 0.16 1.64
N LEU A 178 0.86 0.91 0.53
CA LEU A 178 0.95 2.36 0.52
C LEU A 178 -0.42 3.01 0.42
N GLY A 179 -0.69 3.95 1.30
CA GLY A 179 -1.84 4.82 1.25
C GLY A 179 -1.48 6.26 1.55
N ASN A 180 -2.48 7.13 1.54
CA ASN A 180 -2.37 8.53 1.93
C ASN A 180 -3.54 8.97 2.84
N SER A 181 -4.02 8.06 3.67
CA SER A 181 -5.02 8.33 4.70
C SER A 181 -4.70 7.50 5.96
N PRO A 182 -5.30 7.84 7.11
CA PRO A 182 -5.30 6.93 8.26
C PRO A 182 -6.04 5.62 7.94
N ILE A 183 -6.02 4.69 8.90
CA ILE A 183 -6.85 3.47 8.87
C ILE A 183 -8.05 3.63 9.80
N THR A 184 -9.11 2.87 9.54
CA THR A 184 -10.25 2.77 10.48
C THR A 184 -9.87 2.02 11.75
N ARG A 185 -10.56 2.30 12.86
CA ARG A 185 -10.35 1.58 14.14
C ARG A 185 -10.50 0.07 14.00
N GLY A 186 -11.41 -0.41 13.13
CA GLY A 186 -11.62 -1.84 12.88
C GLY A 186 -10.47 -2.57 12.20
N TYR A 187 -9.51 -1.85 11.63
CA TYR A 187 -8.32 -2.42 11.02
C TYR A 187 -7.08 -2.40 11.90
N LYS A 188 -7.11 -1.73 13.05
CA LYS A 188 -5.96 -1.56 13.95
C LYS A 188 -5.26 -2.87 14.31
N ASP A 189 -6.02 -3.82 14.84
CA ASP A 189 -5.46 -5.11 15.27
C ASP A 189 -5.16 -6.03 14.08
N LYS A 190 -5.93 -5.88 12.98
CA LYS A 190 -5.74 -6.66 11.75
C LYS A 190 -4.41 -6.33 11.08
N VAL A 191 -4.05 -5.04 10.95
CA VAL A 191 -2.78 -4.64 10.34
C VAL A 191 -1.60 -5.10 11.19
N ASP A 192 -1.71 -5.03 12.51
CA ASP A 192 -0.68 -5.54 13.42
C ASP A 192 -0.51 -7.06 13.29
N CYS A 193 -1.60 -7.81 13.23
CA CYS A 193 -1.57 -9.26 13.04
C CYS A 193 -0.95 -9.64 11.68
N LEU A 194 -1.34 -8.98 10.59
CA LEU A 194 -0.79 -9.23 9.25
C LEU A 194 0.71 -8.95 9.17
N CYS A 195 1.19 -7.94 9.87
CA CYS A 195 2.62 -7.64 9.92
C CYS A 195 3.38 -8.64 10.79
N GLN A 196 2.84 -9.02 11.94
CA GLN A 196 3.46 -10.04 12.80
C GLN A 196 3.51 -11.43 12.15
N SER A 197 2.50 -11.76 11.32
CA SER A 197 2.48 -13.01 10.55
C SER A 197 3.39 -12.99 9.32
N GLY A 198 3.99 -11.85 9.00
CA GLY A 198 4.86 -11.70 7.83
C GLY A 198 4.15 -11.66 6.48
N VAL A 199 2.82 -11.67 6.45
CA VAL A 199 2.05 -11.57 5.19
C VAL A 199 2.30 -10.22 4.50
N ILE A 200 2.30 -9.14 5.28
CA ILE A 200 2.57 -7.77 4.85
C ILE A 200 3.56 -7.18 5.84
N GLN A 201 4.57 -6.46 5.37
CA GLN A 201 5.58 -5.90 6.29
C GLN A 201 5.12 -4.63 6.97
N LYS A 202 4.34 -3.80 6.29
CA LYS A 202 3.77 -2.59 6.88
C LYS A 202 2.65 -2.02 6.01
N PHE A 203 1.71 -1.36 6.67
CA PHE A 203 0.78 -0.42 6.05
C PHE A 203 1.30 1.00 6.35
N VAL A 204 1.45 1.80 5.31
CA VAL A 204 2.06 3.13 5.40
C VAL A 204 1.13 4.18 4.83
N SER A 205 0.94 5.28 5.55
CA SER A 205 0.38 6.50 4.97
C SER A 205 1.49 7.48 4.64
N LEU A 206 1.49 7.99 3.40
CA LEU A 206 2.43 8.99 2.91
C LEU A 206 1.91 10.44 3.05
N TYR A 207 0.79 10.65 3.73
CA TYR A 207 0.20 11.95 4.00
C TYR A 207 0.42 12.34 5.47
N PRO A 208 1.41 13.21 5.78
CA PRO A 208 1.82 13.49 7.16
C PRO A 208 0.82 14.33 7.97
N ASN A 209 -0.10 15.02 7.30
CA ASN A 209 -1.12 15.86 7.92
C ASN A 209 -2.51 15.21 7.89
N PRO A 210 -2.72 14.07 8.57
CA PRO A 210 -4.08 13.59 8.78
C PRO A 210 -4.76 14.60 9.70
N THR A 211 -5.78 15.22 9.19
CA THR A 211 -6.35 16.43 9.74
C THR A 211 -7.06 16.24 11.06
N ILE A 212 -7.08 15.03 11.75
CA ILE A 212 -8.00 14.91 12.87
C ILE A 212 -7.64 13.96 13.99
N ARG A 213 -8.05 14.46 15.11
CA ARG A 213 -8.05 14.13 16.52
C ARG A 213 -8.34 12.66 16.90
N GLU A 214 -8.91 11.83 16.01
CA GLU A 214 -9.33 10.45 16.31
C GLU A 214 -8.63 9.39 15.48
N HIS A 215 -7.78 9.79 14.53
CA HIS A 215 -7.16 8.85 13.62
C HIS A 215 -5.82 8.37 14.13
N ILE A 216 -5.65 7.08 13.98
CA ILE A 216 -4.46 6.36 14.41
C ILE A 216 -3.31 6.76 13.49
N LYS A 217 -2.29 7.43 14.02
CA LYS A 217 -1.03 7.71 13.32
C LYS A 217 -0.14 6.46 13.26
N GLN A 218 -0.26 5.60 14.25
CA GLN A 218 0.50 4.37 14.38
C GLN A 218 -0.33 3.33 15.12
N SER A 219 -0.35 2.08 14.64
CA SER A 219 -0.98 0.97 15.35
C SER A 219 -0.10 0.49 16.52
N PRO A 220 -0.66 -0.17 17.56
CA PRO A 220 0.06 -0.52 18.78
C PRO A 220 1.31 -1.36 18.60
N LYS A 221 1.30 -2.26 17.59
CA LYS A 221 2.43 -3.12 17.25
C LYS A 221 3.10 -2.71 15.95
N ASN A 222 2.90 -1.45 15.55
CA ASN A 222 3.56 -0.81 14.41
C ASN A 222 3.27 -1.44 13.03
N GLY A 223 2.15 -2.15 12.88
CA GLY A 223 1.70 -2.66 11.59
C GLY A 223 1.22 -1.57 10.63
N PHE A 224 0.74 -0.44 11.17
CA PHE A 224 0.41 0.77 10.43
C PHE A 224 1.15 1.98 11.00
N GLU A 225 1.64 2.84 10.11
CA GLU A 225 2.27 4.11 10.49
C GLU A 225 2.05 5.19 9.41
N THR A 226 1.80 6.42 9.87
CA THR A 226 1.88 7.62 9.03
C THR A 226 3.29 8.18 9.11
N PHE A 227 4.03 8.14 8.02
CA PHE A 227 5.37 8.74 7.96
C PHE A 227 5.28 10.26 7.83
N GLU A 228 6.12 10.95 8.59
CA GLU A 228 6.11 12.42 8.67
C GLU A 228 6.94 13.08 7.58
N ASN A 229 7.92 12.37 7.04
CA ASN A 229 8.85 12.90 6.04
C ASN A 229 9.52 11.79 5.22
N GLU A 230 10.12 12.18 4.11
CA GLU A 230 10.81 11.30 3.17
C GLU A 230 11.98 10.55 3.79
N ARG A 231 12.71 11.17 4.71
CA ARG A 231 13.84 10.54 5.40
C ARG A 231 13.40 9.29 6.17
N LYS A 232 12.30 9.37 6.92
CA LYS A 232 11.74 8.21 7.63
C LYS A 232 11.31 7.10 6.66
N VAL A 233 10.78 7.47 5.49
CA VAL A 233 10.44 6.49 4.45
C VAL A 233 11.72 5.79 3.97
N ALA A 234 12.75 6.54 3.62
CA ALA A 234 14.02 6.00 3.13
C ALA A 234 14.72 5.10 4.17
N GLU A 235 14.76 5.52 5.44
CA GLU A 235 15.31 4.74 6.56
C GLU A 235 14.57 3.40 6.73
N TYR A 236 13.24 3.42 6.69
CA TYR A 236 12.44 2.20 6.79
C TYR A 236 12.65 1.26 5.59
N ILE A 237 12.69 1.80 4.37
CA ILE A 237 12.96 1.02 3.16
C ILE A 237 14.36 0.37 3.22
N ALA A 238 15.39 1.13 3.60
CA ALA A 238 16.75 0.59 3.75
C ALA A 238 16.80 -0.53 4.81
N HIS A 239 16.09 -0.37 5.94
CA HIS A 239 15.98 -1.41 6.95
C HIS A 239 15.32 -2.69 6.40
N ILE A 240 14.20 -2.58 5.68
CA ILE A 240 13.51 -3.73 5.08
C ILE A 240 14.39 -4.43 4.04
N LEU A 241 15.06 -3.68 3.17
CA LEU A 241 15.95 -4.25 2.15
C LEU A 241 17.19 -4.92 2.73
N GLY A 242 17.67 -4.44 3.89
CA GLY A 242 18.79 -5.03 4.61
C GLY A 242 18.40 -6.20 5.53
N SER A 243 17.11 -6.50 5.68
CA SER A 243 16.62 -7.56 6.55
C SER A 243 16.44 -8.87 5.79
N GLU A 244 16.98 -9.96 6.30
CA GLU A 244 16.68 -11.28 5.77
C GLU A 244 15.29 -11.71 6.23
N MET A 245 14.38 -11.91 5.27
CA MET A 245 12.98 -12.21 5.54
C MET A 245 12.69 -13.70 5.34
N ASN A 246 12.35 -14.38 6.41
CA ASN A 246 11.94 -15.76 6.39
C ASN A 246 10.49 -15.88 6.86
N TYR A 247 9.57 -16.10 5.92
CA TYR A 247 8.16 -16.31 6.24
C TYR A 247 7.83 -17.79 6.21
N PHE A 248 7.11 -18.26 7.22
CA PHE A 248 6.54 -19.59 7.25
C PHE A 248 5.12 -19.57 7.81
N SER A 249 4.30 -20.50 7.38
CA SER A 249 2.99 -20.70 7.98
C SER A 249 3.11 -21.64 9.16
N ALA A 250 2.69 -21.18 10.34
CA ALA A 250 2.60 -22.03 11.55
C ALA A 250 1.33 -22.88 11.59
N MET A 251 0.61 -23.01 10.46
CA MET A 251 -0.61 -23.82 10.37
C MET A 251 -0.29 -25.31 10.26
N MET A 252 0.28 -25.87 11.31
CA MET A 252 0.51 -27.32 11.45
C MET A 252 0.10 -27.79 12.84
N HIS A 253 -0.13 -29.10 12.99
CA HIS A 253 -0.47 -29.67 14.29
C HIS A 253 0.66 -29.49 15.29
N ASN A 254 0.32 -29.19 16.55
CA ASN A 254 1.28 -28.98 17.64
C ASN A 254 2.31 -30.11 17.76
N ASN A 255 1.91 -31.37 17.57
CA ASN A 255 2.83 -32.53 17.62
C ASN A 255 3.86 -32.50 16.49
N GLN A 256 3.49 -32.06 15.30
CA GLN A 256 4.40 -31.93 14.17
C GLN A 256 5.34 -30.74 14.38
N LEU A 257 4.81 -29.60 14.79
CA LEU A 257 5.61 -28.42 15.12
C LEU A 257 6.62 -28.73 16.24
N GLY A 258 6.18 -29.41 17.31
CA GLY A 258 7.05 -29.82 18.41
C GLY A 258 8.21 -30.71 17.98
N LYS A 259 7.98 -31.64 17.04
CA LYS A 259 9.07 -32.48 16.49
C LYS A 259 10.10 -31.65 15.73
N LEU A 260 9.67 -30.67 14.94
CA LEU A 260 10.59 -29.81 14.21
C LEU A 260 11.42 -28.94 15.15
N ILE A 261 10.77 -28.39 16.19
CA ILE A 261 11.45 -27.61 17.23
C ILE A 261 12.48 -28.47 17.97
N ASP A 262 12.12 -29.69 18.34
CA ASP A 262 13.05 -30.65 19.04
C ASP A 262 14.28 -30.94 18.17
N ILE A 263 14.09 -31.20 16.87
CA ILE A 263 15.22 -31.43 15.95
C ILE A 263 16.08 -30.15 15.82
N ALA A 264 15.47 -28.99 15.60
CA ALA A 264 16.20 -27.74 15.43
C ALA A 264 16.93 -27.30 16.71
N SER A 265 16.36 -27.60 17.89
CA SER A 265 16.95 -27.24 19.18
C SER A 265 18.31 -27.91 19.49
N ARG A 266 18.70 -28.93 18.72
CA ARG A 266 19.97 -29.65 18.86
C ARG A 266 21.16 -28.92 18.24
N GLU A 267 20.92 -27.85 17.48
CA GLU A 267 21.97 -27.01 16.91
C GLU A 267 22.65 -26.15 18.00
N ASP A 268 23.92 -25.77 17.75
CA ASP A 268 24.81 -25.20 18.78
C ASP A 268 24.40 -23.79 19.24
N ASN A 269 23.79 -22.97 18.36
CA ASN A 269 23.41 -21.60 18.68
C ASN A 269 22.03 -21.25 18.09
N ASP A 270 21.47 -20.13 18.53
CA ASP A 270 20.10 -19.75 18.17
C ASP A 270 19.93 -19.42 16.67
N GLU A 271 20.99 -18.94 16.01
CA GLU A 271 20.97 -18.69 14.56
C GLU A 271 20.88 -20.01 13.78
N LEU A 272 21.73 -21.00 14.12
CA LEU A 272 21.69 -22.33 13.52
C LEU A 272 20.39 -23.08 13.83
N LYS A 273 19.85 -22.96 15.06
CA LYS A 273 18.52 -23.48 15.41
C LYS A 273 17.44 -22.89 14.51
N GLY A 274 17.44 -21.56 14.30
CA GLY A 274 16.50 -20.87 13.42
C GLY A 274 16.63 -21.33 11.97
N GLN A 275 17.84 -21.41 11.43
CA GLN A 275 18.10 -21.90 10.08
C GLN A 275 17.61 -23.34 9.90
N LYS A 276 17.94 -24.22 10.85
CA LYS A 276 17.53 -25.63 10.81
C LYS A 276 16.01 -25.79 10.87
N PHE A 277 15.35 -25.02 11.72
CA PHE A 277 13.91 -25.02 11.80
C PHE A 277 13.25 -24.61 10.47
N ILE A 278 13.76 -23.55 9.82
CA ILE A 278 13.28 -23.08 8.51
C ILE A 278 13.55 -24.13 7.42
N GLU A 279 14.70 -24.80 7.43
CA GLU A 279 14.98 -25.90 6.48
C GLU A 279 13.97 -27.04 6.61
N LEU A 280 13.69 -27.47 7.84
CA LEU A 280 12.73 -28.54 8.12
C LEU A 280 11.31 -28.16 7.66
N LEU A 281 10.92 -26.91 7.84
CA LEU A 281 9.62 -26.39 7.35
C LEU A 281 9.50 -26.41 5.83
N LYS A 282 10.60 -26.24 5.08
CA LYS A 282 10.60 -26.29 3.61
C LYS A 282 10.45 -27.71 3.05
N GLN A 283 10.64 -28.74 3.86
CA GLN A 283 10.55 -30.14 3.45
C GLN A 283 9.15 -30.74 3.62
N ILE A 284 8.23 -30.01 4.18
CA ILE A 284 6.83 -30.36 4.40
C ILE A 284 5.93 -29.62 3.43
#